data_2638bda40b07b92fae3b65b46403a4ec
#
_entry.id   2638bda40b07b92fae3b65b46403a4ec
#
_cell.length_a   1.000
_cell.length_b   1.000
_cell.length_c   1.000
_cell.angle_alpha   90.00
_cell.angle_beta   90.00
_cell.angle_gamma   90.00
#
_symmetry.space_group_name_H-M   'P 1'
#
loop_
_entity.id
_entity.type
_entity.pdbx_description
1 polymer ?
#
loop_
_entity_poly.entity_id
_entity_poly.type
_entity_poly.pdbx_seq_one_letter_code
_entity_poly.pdbx_strand_id
1 'polypeptide(L)'
;MRHYEIVLLIHPDQSEQVPAMLERYKGMITTGGGKVHRVEDWGRRQLAYQINKLAKAHFLCINIEADQAVMSELEHAFRFNDAVLRHLTVVKKKADTGPSSMMKTVEREEARKQQQEATA
;
A
#
# COMPACT_ATOMS: atom_id res chain seq x y z
N MET A 1 13.65 -4.57 16.27
CA MET A 1 12.85 -4.23 15.09
C MET A 1 11.61 -3.47 15.50
N ARG A 2 11.14 -2.58 14.65
CA ARG A 2 9.94 -1.78 14.90
C ARG A 2 8.84 -2.15 13.93
N HIS A 3 7.60 -1.85 14.31
CA HIS A 3 6.43 -2.02 13.46
C HIS A 3 6.16 -0.72 12.70
N TYR A 4 5.93 -0.84 11.39
CA TYR A 4 5.66 0.30 10.52
C TYR A 4 4.42 0.04 9.67
N GLU A 5 3.68 1.10 9.43
CA GLU A 5 2.62 1.10 8.44
C GLU A 5 3.07 2.01 7.29
N ILE A 6 3.10 1.47 6.10
CA ILE A 6 3.54 2.19 4.90
C ILE A 6 2.37 2.31 3.95
N VAL A 7 2.05 3.54 3.56
CA VAL A 7 1.02 3.79 2.54
C VAL A 7 1.72 4.33 1.31
N LEU A 8 1.52 3.66 0.19
CA LEU A 8 2.06 4.05 -1.10
C LEU A 8 0.94 4.58 -1.99
N LEU A 9 1.17 5.74 -2.59
CA LEU A 9 0.30 6.30 -3.62
C LEU A 9 1.00 6.10 -4.95
N ILE A 10 0.43 5.22 -5.78
CA ILE A 10 1.03 4.77 -7.03
C ILE A 10 0.27 5.38 -8.20
N HIS A 11 0.99 5.77 -9.25
CA HIS A 11 0.39 6.34 -10.44
C HIS A 11 -0.71 5.41 -10.96
N PRO A 12 -1.93 5.91 -11.22
CA PRO A 12 -3.05 5.04 -11.60
C PRO A 12 -2.81 4.24 -12.88
N ASP A 13 -2.02 4.76 -13.82
CA ASP A 13 -1.67 4.04 -15.04
C ASP A 13 -0.68 2.90 -14.81
N GLN A 14 -0.06 2.84 -13.64
CA GLN A 14 0.90 1.80 -13.24
C GLN A 14 0.29 0.75 -12.32
N SER A 15 -1.03 0.70 -12.19
CA SER A 15 -1.72 -0.25 -11.31
C SER A 15 -1.37 -1.71 -11.62
N GLU A 16 -1.11 -2.03 -12.88
CA GLU A 16 -0.73 -3.40 -13.28
C GLU A 16 0.61 -3.84 -12.72
N GLN A 17 1.50 -2.90 -12.37
CA GLN A 17 2.80 -3.17 -11.80
C GLN A 17 2.77 -3.40 -10.29
N VAL A 18 1.66 -3.11 -9.62
CA VAL A 18 1.53 -3.21 -8.17
C VAL A 18 1.91 -4.60 -7.64
N PRO A 19 1.43 -5.72 -8.20
CA PRO A 19 1.83 -7.04 -7.70
C PRO A 19 3.34 -7.28 -7.76
N ALA A 20 3.99 -6.90 -8.85
CA ALA A 20 5.44 -7.06 -9.01
C ALA A 20 6.22 -6.18 -8.05
N MET A 21 5.79 -4.93 -7.87
CA MET A 21 6.37 -4.00 -6.90
C MET A 21 6.27 -4.55 -5.49
N LEU A 22 5.09 -5.06 -5.13
CA LEU A 22 4.83 -5.62 -3.80
C LEU A 22 5.75 -6.82 -3.52
N GLU A 23 5.89 -7.74 -4.46
CA GLU A 23 6.78 -8.88 -4.30
C GLU A 23 8.23 -8.45 -4.11
N ARG A 24 8.67 -7.44 -4.84
CA ARG A 24 10.02 -6.88 -4.68
C ARG A 24 10.24 -6.31 -3.28
N TYR A 25 9.27 -5.54 -2.77
CA TYR A 25 9.38 -4.94 -1.44
C TYR A 25 9.33 -6.00 -0.34
N LYS A 26 8.46 -7.00 -0.48
CA LYS A 26 8.41 -8.16 0.44
C LYS A 26 9.77 -8.88 0.48
N GLY A 27 10.40 -9.09 -0.67
CA GLY A 27 11.71 -9.70 -0.77
C GLY A 27 12.78 -8.92 -0.02
N MET A 28 12.78 -7.60 -0.15
CA MET A 28 13.71 -6.71 0.57
C MET A 28 13.53 -6.83 2.08
N ILE A 29 12.28 -6.86 2.54
CA ILE A 29 11.95 -6.95 3.96
C ILE A 29 12.39 -8.29 4.54
N THR A 30 12.04 -9.39 3.90
CA THR A 30 12.35 -10.74 4.38
C THR A 30 13.84 -11.03 4.31
N THR A 31 14.54 -10.58 3.28
CA THR A 31 15.99 -10.73 3.15
C THR A 31 16.71 -10.00 4.28
N GLY A 32 16.20 -8.87 4.71
CA GLY A 32 16.73 -8.11 5.84
C GLY A 32 16.33 -8.62 7.22
N GLY A 33 15.64 -9.75 7.30
CA GLY A 33 15.21 -10.36 8.56
C GLY A 33 13.89 -9.82 9.10
N GLY A 34 13.20 -8.99 8.34
CA GLY A 34 11.90 -8.45 8.72
C GLY A 34 10.73 -9.36 8.37
N LYS A 35 9.53 -8.91 8.70
CA LYS A 35 8.28 -9.65 8.43
C LYS A 35 7.23 -8.71 7.85
N VAL A 36 6.43 -9.25 6.94
CA VAL A 36 5.25 -8.56 6.40
C VAL A 36 4.04 -9.12 7.13
N HIS A 37 3.33 -8.26 7.87
CA HIS A 37 2.18 -8.68 8.69
C HIS A 37 0.85 -8.51 7.97
N ARG A 38 0.72 -7.45 7.17
CA ARG A 38 -0.52 -7.16 6.47
C ARG A 38 -0.23 -6.42 5.17
N VAL A 39 -0.95 -6.79 4.11
CA VAL A 39 -0.93 -6.07 2.85
C VAL A 39 -2.37 -5.83 2.44
N GLU A 40 -2.69 -4.56 2.17
CA GLU A 40 -4.00 -4.18 1.68
C GLU A 40 -3.87 -3.37 0.41
N ASP A 41 -4.54 -3.80 -0.64
CA ASP A 41 -4.67 -3.06 -1.88
C ASP A 41 -6.01 -2.31 -1.82
N TRP A 42 -5.94 -0.99 -1.62
CA TRP A 42 -7.14 -0.16 -1.50
C TRP A 42 -7.69 0.27 -2.86
N GLY A 43 -7.00 -0.04 -3.94
CA GLY A 43 -7.42 0.29 -5.29
C GLY A 43 -7.22 1.77 -5.64
N ARG A 44 -7.79 2.16 -6.77
CA ARG A 44 -7.75 3.54 -7.23
C ARG A 44 -8.74 4.38 -6.43
N ARG A 45 -8.24 5.47 -5.82
CA ARG A 45 -9.02 6.37 -5.00
C ARG A 45 -8.78 7.81 -5.42
N GLN A 46 -9.81 8.64 -5.25
CA GLN A 46 -9.71 10.06 -5.52
C GLN A 46 -8.83 10.73 -4.46
N LEU A 47 -7.93 11.60 -4.91
CA LEU A 47 -7.07 12.38 -4.02
C LEU A 47 -7.80 13.61 -3.52
N ALA A 48 -7.55 13.99 -2.26
CA ALA A 48 -8.06 15.25 -1.70
C ALA A 48 -7.46 16.46 -2.44
N TYR A 49 -6.21 16.32 -2.85
CA TYR A 49 -5.49 17.34 -3.64
C TYR A 49 -4.80 16.64 -4.81
N GLN A 50 -4.68 17.33 -5.94
CA GLN A 50 -3.97 16.79 -7.08
C GLN A 50 -2.48 16.64 -6.78
N ILE A 51 -1.89 15.54 -7.24
CA ILE A 51 -0.46 15.28 -7.20
C ILE A 51 0.00 15.14 -8.64
N ASN A 52 0.96 15.96 -9.08
CA ASN A 52 1.45 15.97 -10.46
C ASN A 52 0.30 16.03 -11.49
N LYS A 53 -0.72 16.87 -11.22
CA LYS A 53 -1.93 17.02 -12.02
C LYS A 53 -2.84 15.82 -12.08
N LEU A 54 -2.60 14.80 -11.23
CA LEU A 54 -3.44 13.61 -11.13
C LEU A 54 -4.47 13.77 -10.02
N ALA A 55 -5.72 13.44 -10.32
CA ALA A 55 -6.82 13.49 -9.34
C ALA A 55 -7.02 12.17 -8.61
N LYS A 56 -6.44 11.07 -9.10
CA LYS A 56 -6.56 9.73 -8.53
C LYS A 56 -5.20 9.08 -8.38
N ALA A 57 -5.11 8.12 -7.46
CA ALA A 57 -3.93 7.28 -7.28
C ALA A 57 -4.36 5.89 -6.86
N HIS A 58 -3.49 4.91 -7.09
CA HIS A 58 -3.68 3.55 -6.57
C HIS A 58 -3.03 3.48 -5.20
N PHE A 59 -3.82 3.16 -4.17
CA PHE A 59 -3.36 3.11 -2.78
C PHE A 59 -3.02 1.69 -2.37
N LEU A 60 -1.83 1.53 -1.80
CA LEU A 60 -1.35 0.26 -1.27
C LEU A 60 -0.89 0.48 0.17
N CYS A 61 -1.37 -0.34 1.10
CA CYS A 61 -1.00 -0.26 2.51
C CYS A 61 -0.27 -1.53 2.93
N ILE A 62 0.91 -1.37 3.53
CA ILE A 62 1.73 -2.50 3.97
C ILE A 62 2.09 -2.29 5.44
N ASN A 63 1.80 -3.29 6.28
CA ASN A 63 2.23 -3.30 7.68
C ASN A 63 3.36 -4.30 7.83
N ILE A 64 4.49 -3.82 8.32
CA ILE A 64 5.72 -4.61 8.39
C ILE A 64 6.40 -4.47 9.75
N GLU A 65 7.31 -5.40 10.01
CA GLU A 65 8.28 -5.33 11.10
C GLU A 65 9.66 -5.38 10.48
N ALA A 66 10.48 -4.36 10.75
CA ALA A 66 11.78 -4.23 10.14
C ALA A 66 12.72 -3.38 11.00
N ASP A 67 14.02 -3.46 10.72
CA ASP A 67 15.01 -2.58 11.35
C ASP A 67 15.22 -1.31 10.50
N GLN A 68 16.03 -0.39 11.03
CA GLN A 68 16.26 0.89 10.39
C GLN A 68 16.97 0.74 9.04
N ALA A 69 17.85 -0.24 8.90
CA ALA A 69 18.58 -0.47 7.66
C ALA A 69 17.63 -0.87 6.52
N VAL A 70 16.69 -1.78 6.82
CA VAL A 70 15.67 -2.20 5.85
C VAL A 70 14.77 -1.02 5.49
N MET A 71 14.35 -0.23 6.47
CA MET A 71 13.51 0.94 6.21
C MET A 71 14.20 1.96 5.32
N SER A 72 15.49 2.19 5.52
CA SER A 72 16.26 3.10 4.67
C SER A 72 16.32 2.61 3.23
N GLU A 73 16.51 1.31 3.03
CA GLU A 73 16.52 0.70 1.70
C GLU A 73 15.14 0.82 1.01
N LEU A 74 14.07 0.58 1.76
CA LEU A 74 12.71 0.70 1.24
C LEU A 74 12.39 2.13 0.83
N GLU A 75 12.69 3.10 1.67
CA GLU A 75 12.45 4.51 1.37
C GLU A 75 13.23 4.96 0.14
N HIS A 76 14.47 4.49 0.00
CA HIS A 76 15.27 4.73 -1.20
C HIS A 76 14.59 4.14 -2.44
N ALA A 77 14.12 2.90 -2.36
CA ALA A 77 13.43 2.25 -3.46
C ALA A 77 12.15 2.99 -3.86
N PHE A 78 11.37 3.46 -2.88
CA PHE A 78 10.16 4.24 -3.15
C PHE A 78 10.48 5.56 -3.85
N ARG A 79 11.51 6.25 -3.38
CA ARG A 79 11.91 7.54 -3.92
C ARG A 79 12.36 7.45 -5.38
N PHE A 80 13.03 6.37 -5.74
CA PHE A 80 13.57 6.17 -7.09
C PHE A 80 12.67 5.36 -8.02
N ASN A 81 11.45 5.05 -7.58
CA ASN A 81 10.46 4.40 -8.44
C ASN A 81 9.48 5.44 -8.96
N ASP A 82 9.50 5.69 -10.25
CA ASP A 82 8.66 6.71 -10.91
C ASP A 82 7.16 6.43 -10.76
N ALA A 83 6.78 5.17 -10.56
CA ALA A 83 5.39 4.80 -10.34
C ALA A 83 4.88 5.23 -8.96
N VAL A 84 5.77 5.43 -7.98
CA VAL A 84 5.40 5.87 -6.63
C VAL A 84 5.34 7.39 -6.59
N LEU A 85 4.13 7.93 -6.47
CA LEU A 85 3.91 9.38 -6.39
C LEU A 85 4.27 9.92 -5.02
N ARG A 86 3.85 9.22 -3.97
CA ARG A 86 4.13 9.57 -2.58
C ARG A 86 4.15 8.32 -1.72
N HIS A 87 4.85 8.42 -0.60
CA HIS A 87 4.85 7.37 0.42
C HIS A 87 4.77 8.00 1.80
N LEU A 88 4.06 7.32 2.70
CA LEU A 88 3.91 7.72 4.09
C LEU A 88 4.29 6.53 4.97
N THR A 89 5.12 6.77 5.97
CA THR A 89 5.55 5.73 6.91
C THR A 89 5.19 6.17 8.32
N VAL A 90 4.43 5.32 9.02
CA VAL A 90 4.01 5.57 10.40
C VAL A 90 4.54 4.46 11.28
N VAL A 91 5.16 4.82 12.40
CA VAL A 91 5.63 3.85 13.41
C VAL A 91 4.42 3.38 14.21
N LYS A 92 4.27 2.07 14.34
CA LYS A 92 3.20 1.43 15.11
C LYS A 92 3.79 0.74 16.35
N LYS A 93 2.98 0.59 17.39
CA LYS A 93 3.41 -0.09 18.62
C LYS A 93 3.35 -1.61 18.48
N LYS A 94 2.48 -2.12 17.64
CA LYS A 94 2.28 -3.56 17.43
C LYS A 94 1.84 -3.84 15.99
N ALA A 95 1.91 -5.11 15.58
CA ALA A 95 1.46 -5.53 14.27
C ALA A 95 -0.06 -5.40 14.14
N ASP A 96 -0.50 -4.83 13.01
CA ASP A 96 -1.91 -4.80 12.62
C ASP A 96 -2.14 -5.90 11.60
N THR A 97 -2.98 -6.87 11.91
CA THR A 97 -3.24 -8.04 11.07
C THR A 97 -4.67 -8.12 10.55
N GLY A 98 -5.61 -7.47 11.22
CA GLY A 98 -7.01 -7.41 10.78
C GLY A 98 -7.23 -6.34 9.71
N PRO A 99 -8.38 -6.38 9.00
CA PRO A 99 -8.70 -5.36 8.00
C PRO A 99 -8.74 -3.95 8.62
N SER A 100 -8.17 -2.98 7.92
CA SER A 100 -8.25 -1.58 8.30
C SER A 100 -9.65 -1.02 8.05
N SER A 101 -9.93 0.17 8.59
CA SER A 101 -11.18 0.87 8.30
C SER A 101 -11.36 1.12 6.81
N MET A 102 -10.28 1.45 6.12
CA MET A 102 -10.31 1.66 4.67
C MET A 102 -10.60 0.36 3.92
N MET A 103 -10.00 -0.76 4.34
CA MET A 103 -10.23 -2.06 3.71
C MET A 103 -11.67 -2.52 3.89
N LYS A 104 -12.26 -2.30 5.05
CA LYS A 104 -13.67 -2.57 5.30
C LYS A 104 -14.56 -1.76 4.36
N THR A 105 -14.20 -0.51 4.08
CA THR A 105 -14.91 0.32 3.12
C THR A 105 -14.80 -0.25 1.70
N VAL A 106 -13.62 -0.68 1.30
CA VAL A 106 -13.37 -1.30 -0.01
C VAL A 106 -14.23 -2.56 -0.17
N GLU A 107 -14.21 -3.45 0.81
CA GLU A 107 -15.00 -4.69 0.80
C GLU A 107 -16.49 -4.39 0.69
N ARG A 108 -16.98 -3.37 1.39
CA ARG A 108 -18.37 -2.96 1.35
C ARG A 108 -18.77 -2.44 -0.04
N GLU A 109 -17.91 -1.67 -0.67
CA GLU A 109 -18.14 -1.15 -2.02
C GLU A 109 -18.17 -2.28 -3.06
N GLU A 110 -17.26 -3.24 -2.96
CA GLU A 110 -17.21 -4.40 -3.84
C GLU A 110 -18.46 -5.26 -3.69
N ALA A 111 -18.91 -5.50 -2.47
CA ALA A 111 -20.13 -6.25 -2.20
C ALA A 111 -21.34 -5.54 -2.80
N ARG A 112 -21.42 -4.22 -2.68
CA ARG A 112 -22.50 -3.41 -3.26
C ARG A 112 -22.50 -3.49 -4.79
N LYS A 113 -21.33 -3.43 -5.40
CA LYS A 113 -21.16 -3.56 -6.85
C LYS A 113 -21.66 -4.92 -7.35
N GLN A 114 -21.27 -6.00 -6.66
CA GLN A 114 -21.70 -7.35 -7.00
C GLN A 114 -23.20 -7.50 -6.91
N GLN A 115 -23.84 -6.93 -5.89
CA GLN A 115 -25.29 -6.94 -5.76
C GLN A 115 -25.99 -6.21 -6.90
N GLN A 116 -25.45 -5.06 -7.31
CA GLN A 116 -26.01 -4.30 -8.44
C GLN A 116 -25.90 -5.07 -9.75
N GLU A 117 -24.78 -5.73 -9.98
CA GLU A 117 -24.58 -6.55 -11.17
C GLU A 117 -25.51 -7.77 -11.18
N ALA A 118 -25.78 -8.36 -10.03
CA ALA A 118 -26.66 -9.51 -9.90
C ALA A 118 -28.13 -9.15 -10.13
N THR A 119 -28.53 -7.90 -9.91
CA THR A 119 -29.92 -7.44 -10.07
C THR A 119 -30.18 -6.77 -11.41
N ALA A 120 -29.19 -6.59 -12.23
CA ALA A 120 -29.30 -5.93 -13.54
C ALA A 120 -29.90 -6.83 -14.62
#